data_312f5cee591096d37ff525a3b52b44a4
#
_entry.id   312f5cee591096d37ff525a3b52b44a4
#
_cell.length_a   1.000
_cell.length_b   1.000
_cell.length_c   1.000
_cell.angle_alpha   90.00
_cell.angle_beta   90.00
_cell.angle_gamma   90.00
#
_symmetry.space_group_name_H-M   'P 1'
#
loop_
_entity.id
_entity.type
_entity.pdbx_description
1 polymer ?
#
loop_
_entity_poly.entity_id
_entity_poly.type
_entity_poly.pdbx_seq_one_letter_code
_entity_poly.pdbx_strand_id
1 'polypeptide(L)'
;MEQDGKKRRTKGMTLIEVLVVIAIVSCLTAIALPAYYKARARALTVKTQAIINSVEAALSMYGTDFGDYPQYDGEGSSILVSLLQGPVESVFWKGPYMRFKKEDIDSEGNILDSWKMPLYYRYPQSEYTNVPYTIISSGPDRILNTPDDIGNW
;
A
#
# COMPACT_ATOMS: atom_id res chain seq x y z
N MET A 1 39.44 -6.14 59.93
CA MET A 1 38.70 -6.83 58.84
C MET A 1 38.56 -5.80 57.73
N GLU A 2 39.59 -5.73 56.88
CA GLU A 2 39.76 -4.71 55.85
C GLU A 2 39.21 -5.23 54.53
N GLN A 3 38.17 -4.60 54.01
CA GLN A 3 37.58 -4.94 52.72
C GLN A 3 38.35 -4.20 51.60
N ASP A 4 39.21 -4.94 50.94
CA ASP A 4 39.94 -4.50 49.75
C ASP A 4 38.96 -4.25 48.59
N GLY A 5 38.55 -3.00 48.39
CA GLY A 5 37.71 -2.54 47.31
C GLY A 5 38.43 -2.58 45.98
N LYS A 6 38.36 -3.69 45.26
CA LYS A 6 38.92 -3.88 43.90
C LYS A 6 38.31 -2.90 42.92
N LYS A 7 38.92 -1.73 42.78
CA LYS A 7 38.53 -0.67 41.81
C LYS A 7 38.68 -1.20 40.40
N ARG A 8 37.56 -1.56 39.74
CA ARG A 8 37.55 -1.93 38.32
C ARG A 8 38.00 -0.74 37.48
N ARG A 9 39.19 -0.82 36.90
CA ARG A 9 39.69 0.14 35.92
C ARG A 9 38.84 -0.01 34.67
N THR A 10 37.96 0.94 34.41
CA THR A 10 37.29 1.09 33.10
C THR A 10 38.37 1.53 32.11
N LYS A 11 38.70 0.66 31.15
CA LYS A 11 39.59 1.03 30.05
C LYS A 11 38.84 2.03 29.17
N GLY A 12 39.33 3.26 29.06
CA GLY A 12 38.84 4.24 28.11
C GLY A 12 39.14 3.79 26.67
N MET A 13 38.20 4.03 25.74
CA MET A 13 38.43 3.79 24.32
C MET A 13 39.43 4.80 23.76
N THR A 14 40.29 4.36 22.85
CA THR A 14 41.21 5.22 22.13
C THR A 14 40.49 5.95 20.98
N LEU A 15 41.01 7.14 20.62
CA LEU A 15 40.44 7.94 19.51
C LEU A 15 40.48 7.17 18.18
N ILE A 16 41.55 6.39 17.95
CA ILE A 16 41.66 5.57 16.72
C ILE A 16 40.62 4.42 16.68
N GLU A 17 40.31 3.85 17.85
CA GLU A 17 39.31 2.77 17.95
C GLU A 17 37.93 3.28 17.59
N VAL A 18 37.54 4.48 18.03
CA VAL A 18 36.30 5.14 17.65
C VAL A 18 36.31 5.48 16.16
N LEU A 19 37.41 5.97 15.62
CA LEU A 19 37.52 6.36 14.21
C LEU A 19 37.36 5.14 13.29
N VAL A 20 37.95 4.00 13.62
CA VAL A 20 37.81 2.76 12.86
C VAL A 20 36.37 2.26 12.89
N VAL A 21 35.70 2.30 14.04
CA VAL A 21 34.29 1.88 14.16
C VAL A 21 33.39 2.74 13.30
N ILE A 22 33.51 4.07 13.35
CA ILE A 22 32.66 4.94 12.52
C ILE A 22 32.94 4.75 11.03
N ALA A 23 34.19 4.48 10.63
CA ALA A 23 34.53 4.19 9.24
C ALA A 23 33.82 2.90 8.73
N ILE A 24 33.87 1.83 9.54
CA ILE A 24 33.20 0.56 9.19
C ILE A 24 31.66 0.76 9.11
N VAL A 25 31.07 1.41 10.12
CA VAL A 25 29.61 1.68 10.13
C VAL A 25 29.19 2.52 8.93
N SER A 26 29.96 3.54 8.58
CA SER A 26 29.69 4.37 7.39
C SER A 26 29.73 3.57 6.11
N CYS A 27 30.70 2.69 5.95
CA CYS A 27 30.82 1.81 4.78
C CYS A 27 29.63 0.85 4.66
N LEU A 28 29.23 0.21 5.75
CA LEU A 28 28.07 -0.69 5.79
C LEU A 28 26.76 0.06 5.48
N THR A 29 26.59 1.25 6.05
CA THR A 29 25.40 2.08 5.83
C THR A 29 25.28 2.51 4.38
N ALA A 30 26.38 2.87 3.73
CA ALA A 30 26.39 3.28 2.32
C ALA A 30 25.86 2.18 1.37
N ILE A 31 26.06 0.91 1.70
CA ILE A 31 25.55 -0.23 0.92
C ILE A 31 24.10 -0.58 1.33
N ALA A 32 23.80 -0.51 2.62
CA ALA A 32 22.50 -0.95 3.15
C ALA A 32 21.35 0.01 2.79
N LEU A 33 21.57 1.33 2.80
CA LEU A 33 20.52 2.33 2.56
C LEU A 33 19.89 2.21 1.17
N PRO A 34 20.62 2.13 0.05
CA PRO A 34 20.01 1.98 -1.28
C PRO A 34 19.20 0.68 -1.41
N ALA A 35 19.69 -0.43 -0.83
CA ALA A 35 19.01 -1.71 -0.83
C ALA A 35 17.69 -1.64 -0.05
N TYR A 36 17.67 -0.98 1.10
CA TYR A 36 16.49 -0.76 1.92
C TYR A 36 15.41 0.04 1.16
N TYR A 37 15.78 1.15 0.50
CA TYR A 37 14.82 1.97 -0.25
C TYR A 37 14.19 1.19 -1.41
N LYS A 38 15.00 0.42 -2.16
CA LYS A 38 14.49 -0.44 -3.23
C LYS A 38 13.53 -1.52 -2.71
N ALA A 39 13.88 -2.18 -1.62
CA ALA A 39 13.04 -3.21 -1.00
C ALA A 39 11.72 -2.61 -0.51
N ARG A 40 11.77 -1.44 0.13
CA ARG A 40 10.57 -0.73 0.59
C ARG A 40 9.65 -0.33 -0.57
N ALA A 41 10.18 0.24 -1.64
CA ALA A 41 9.39 0.62 -2.81
C ALA A 41 8.68 -0.62 -3.39
N ARG A 42 9.42 -1.73 -3.58
CA ARG A 42 8.84 -2.98 -4.09
C ARG A 42 7.75 -3.55 -3.16
N ALA A 43 7.94 -3.46 -1.84
CA ALA A 43 6.94 -3.90 -0.88
C ALA A 43 5.64 -3.08 -0.98
N LEU A 44 5.72 -1.76 -1.19
CA LEU A 44 4.55 -0.90 -1.39
C LEU A 44 3.82 -1.23 -2.69
N THR A 45 4.55 -1.46 -3.79
CA THR A 45 3.96 -1.92 -5.07
C THR A 45 3.19 -3.22 -4.92
N VAL A 46 3.82 -4.24 -4.31
CA VAL A 46 3.17 -5.54 -4.07
C VAL A 46 1.94 -5.40 -3.17
N LYS A 47 2.02 -4.56 -2.15
CA LYS A 47 0.88 -4.29 -1.27
C LYS A 47 -0.27 -3.60 -2.01
N THR A 48 0.01 -2.64 -2.88
CA THR A 48 -1.00 -1.98 -3.71
C THR A 48 -1.65 -2.96 -4.68
N GLN A 49 -0.86 -3.82 -5.34
CA GLN A 49 -1.40 -4.86 -6.19
C GLN A 49 -2.33 -5.82 -5.42
N ALA A 50 -1.98 -6.17 -4.19
CA ALA A 50 -2.82 -7.00 -3.34
C ALA A 50 -4.14 -6.31 -2.95
N ILE A 51 -4.13 -4.99 -2.75
CA ILE A 51 -5.37 -4.20 -2.53
C ILE A 51 -6.25 -4.27 -3.78
N ILE A 52 -5.69 -4.00 -4.96
CA ILE A 52 -6.40 -4.07 -6.24
C ILE A 52 -7.03 -5.45 -6.43
N ASN A 53 -6.27 -6.53 -6.28
CA ASN A 53 -6.76 -7.90 -6.42
C ASN A 53 -7.89 -8.21 -5.42
N SER A 54 -7.83 -7.66 -4.21
CA SER A 54 -8.89 -7.83 -3.21
C SER A 54 -10.18 -7.10 -3.61
N VAL A 55 -10.07 -5.92 -4.20
CA VAL A 55 -11.21 -5.17 -4.74
C VAL A 55 -11.80 -5.89 -5.95
N GLU A 56 -10.97 -6.43 -6.84
CA GLU A 56 -11.43 -7.25 -7.98
C GLU A 56 -12.21 -8.48 -7.53
N ALA A 57 -11.73 -9.18 -6.50
CA ALA A 57 -12.46 -10.32 -5.94
C ALA A 57 -13.84 -9.91 -5.41
N ALA A 58 -13.92 -8.77 -4.70
CA ALA A 58 -15.18 -8.23 -4.20
C ALA A 58 -16.13 -7.78 -5.33
N LEU A 59 -15.59 -7.15 -6.38
CA LEU A 59 -16.34 -6.78 -7.59
C LEU A 59 -16.87 -8.00 -8.34
N SER A 60 -16.12 -9.09 -8.42
CA SER A 60 -16.57 -10.34 -9.01
C SER A 60 -17.74 -10.94 -8.26
N MET A 61 -17.73 -10.89 -6.92
CA MET A 61 -18.86 -11.30 -6.08
C MET A 61 -20.08 -10.41 -6.32
N TYR A 62 -19.88 -9.09 -6.33
CA TYR A 62 -20.93 -8.12 -6.63
C TYR A 62 -21.55 -8.39 -8.02
N GLY A 63 -20.72 -8.53 -9.05
CA GLY A 63 -21.17 -8.82 -10.42
C GLY A 63 -21.94 -10.14 -10.54
N THR A 64 -21.60 -11.14 -9.73
CA THR A 64 -22.36 -12.41 -9.68
C THR A 64 -23.78 -12.21 -9.14
N ASP A 65 -23.96 -11.34 -8.16
CA ASP A 65 -25.26 -11.10 -7.55
C ASP A 65 -26.13 -10.12 -8.35
N PHE A 66 -25.52 -9.08 -8.94
CA PHE A 66 -26.23 -8.02 -9.66
C PHE A 66 -26.26 -8.22 -11.18
N GLY A 67 -25.45 -9.12 -11.72
CA GLY A 67 -25.33 -9.36 -13.16
C GLY A 67 -24.47 -8.35 -13.92
N ASP A 68 -23.98 -7.31 -13.25
CA ASP A 68 -23.12 -6.26 -13.81
C ASP A 68 -22.26 -5.62 -12.74
N TYR A 69 -21.27 -4.80 -13.15
CA TYR A 69 -20.39 -4.06 -12.24
C TYR A 69 -20.95 -2.68 -11.90
N PRO A 70 -20.55 -2.07 -10.77
CA PRO A 70 -20.95 -0.71 -10.42
C PRO A 70 -20.57 0.29 -11.50
N GLN A 71 -21.55 0.98 -12.10
CA GLN A 71 -21.26 2.00 -13.10
C GLN A 71 -20.70 3.26 -12.43
N TYR A 72 -19.54 3.70 -12.89
CA TYR A 72 -18.86 4.88 -12.38
C TYR A 72 -17.84 5.41 -13.39
N ASP A 73 -17.95 6.69 -13.69
CA ASP A 73 -17.05 7.44 -14.58
C ASP A 73 -16.42 8.66 -13.89
N GLY A 74 -16.63 8.77 -12.58
CA GLY A 74 -16.11 9.85 -11.76
C GLY A 74 -14.63 9.69 -11.38
N GLU A 75 -14.15 10.61 -10.58
CA GLU A 75 -12.80 10.57 -10.02
C GLU A 75 -12.81 9.78 -8.70
N GLY A 76 -11.84 8.86 -8.54
CA GLY A 76 -11.67 8.08 -7.33
C GLY A 76 -12.40 6.73 -7.32
N SER A 77 -12.70 6.22 -6.15
CA SER A 77 -13.29 4.89 -5.92
C SER A 77 -14.34 4.85 -4.81
N SER A 78 -14.85 6.00 -4.38
CA SER A 78 -15.75 6.11 -3.22
C SER A 78 -17.04 5.31 -3.40
N ILE A 79 -17.55 5.18 -4.63
CA ILE A 79 -18.71 4.36 -4.94
C ILE A 79 -18.50 2.90 -4.53
N LEU A 80 -17.29 2.37 -4.68
CA LEU A 80 -16.98 0.98 -4.34
C LEU A 80 -17.10 0.73 -2.84
N VAL A 81 -16.67 1.67 -2.01
CA VAL A 81 -16.76 1.52 -0.55
C VAL A 81 -18.22 1.38 -0.13
N SER A 82 -19.11 2.22 -0.67
CA SER A 82 -20.54 2.17 -0.33
C SER A 82 -21.22 0.89 -0.82
N LEU A 83 -20.93 0.43 -2.03
CA LEU A 83 -21.58 -0.73 -2.64
C LEU A 83 -21.01 -2.07 -2.16
N LEU A 84 -19.70 -2.16 -1.91
CA LEU A 84 -19.06 -3.40 -1.49
C LEU A 84 -19.15 -3.64 0.02
N GLN A 85 -19.18 -2.58 0.82
CA GLN A 85 -19.31 -2.71 2.28
C GLN A 85 -20.76 -2.67 2.74
N GLY A 86 -21.62 -1.90 2.03
CA GLY A 86 -23.05 -1.79 2.32
C GLY A 86 -23.43 -1.26 3.71
N PRO A 87 -24.67 -1.40 4.13
CA PRO A 87 -25.77 -2.11 3.45
C PRO A 87 -26.30 -1.36 2.22
N VAL A 88 -26.67 -2.12 1.19
CA VAL A 88 -27.36 -1.59 -0.01
C VAL A 88 -28.81 -2.06 0.00
N GLU A 89 -29.76 -1.16 -0.19
CA GLU A 89 -31.19 -1.49 -0.27
C GLU A 89 -31.51 -2.17 -1.61
N SER A 90 -31.18 -3.46 -1.72
CA SER A 90 -31.46 -4.28 -2.88
C SER A 90 -31.65 -5.72 -2.46
N VAL A 91 -32.63 -6.40 -3.06
CA VAL A 91 -32.87 -7.84 -2.87
C VAL A 91 -31.74 -8.70 -3.45
N PHE A 92 -30.95 -8.16 -4.35
CA PHE A 92 -29.82 -8.84 -4.97
C PHE A 92 -28.55 -8.74 -4.12
N TRP A 93 -28.45 -7.76 -3.21
CA TRP A 93 -27.27 -7.57 -2.39
C TRP A 93 -27.13 -8.64 -1.30
N LYS A 94 -26.07 -9.43 -1.40
CA LYS A 94 -25.76 -10.51 -0.44
C LYS A 94 -24.47 -10.23 0.37
N GLY A 95 -23.93 -8.99 0.24
CA GLY A 95 -22.72 -8.58 0.93
C GLY A 95 -22.82 -8.56 2.46
N PRO A 96 -21.84 -8.02 3.14
CA PRO A 96 -20.73 -7.24 2.58
C PRO A 96 -19.72 -8.10 1.81
N TYR A 97 -19.33 -7.63 0.62
CA TYR A 97 -18.33 -8.31 -0.23
C TYR A 97 -16.90 -7.98 0.20
N MET A 98 -16.71 -6.79 0.80
CA MET A 98 -15.44 -6.35 1.37
C MET A 98 -15.69 -5.47 2.60
N ARG A 99 -14.74 -5.45 3.53
CA ARG A 99 -14.75 -4.56 4.68
C ARG A 99 -13.52 -3.68 4.66
N PHE A 100 -13.74 -2.38 4.66
CA PHE A 100 -12.69 -1.38 4.70
C PHE A 100 -12.50 -0.86 6.13
N LYS A 101 -11.24 -0.71 6.55
CA LYS A 101 -10.93 -0.02 7.78
C LYS A 101 -10.86 1.48 7.51
N LYS A 102 -11.06 2.28 8.56
CA LYS A 102 -10.99 3.75 8.46
C LYS A 102 -9.64 4.26 7.93
N GLU A 103 -8.57 3.50 8.15
CA GLU A 103 -7.22 3.82 7.68
C GLU A 103 -6.97 3.50 6.19
N ASP A 104 -7.87 2.72 5.58
CA ASP A 104 -7.80 2.28 4.20
C ASP A 104 -8.63 3.15 3.25
N ILE A 105 -9.35 4.14 3.78
CA ILE A 105 -10.16 5.09 3.02
C ILE A 105 -9.81 6.52 3.41
N ASP A 106 -9.98 7.46 2.46
CA ASP A 106 -9.81 8.89 2.72
C ASP A 106 -11.09 9.57 3.26
N SER A 107 -11.05 10.90 3.40
CA SER A 107 -12.20 11.70 3.87
C SER A 107 -13.35 11.75 2.85
N GLU A 108 -13.09 11.47 1.59
CA GLU A 108 -14.07 11.45 0.49
C GLU A 108 -14.65 10.05 0.27
N GLY A 109 -14.13 9.05 0.99
CA GLY A 109 -14.55 7.66 0.90
C GLY A 109 -13.81 6.84 -0.14
N ASN A 110 -12.73 7.34 -0.75
CA ASN A 110 -11.95 6.59 -1.73
C ASN A 110 -11.04 5.57 -1.04
N ILE A 111 -10.85 4.43 -1.67
CA ILE A 111 -9.90 3.39 -1.25
C ILE A 111 -8.49 3.91 -1.47
N LEU A 112 -7.64 3.81 -0.45
CA LEU A 112 -6.26 4.26 -0.49
C LEU A 112 -5.30 3.14 -0.90
N ASP A 113 -4.34 3.50 -1.73
CA ASP A 113 -3.18 2.66 -2.04
C ASP A 113 -2.12 2.69 -0.93
N SER A 114 -0.97 2.06 -1.17
CA SER A 114 0.13 2.00 -0.19
C SER A 114 0.89 3.31 -0.01
N TRP A 115 0.74 4.27 -0.92
CA TRP A 115 1.30 5.63 -0.83
C TRP A 115 0.30 6.64 -0.28
N LYS A 116 -0.89 6.15 0.16
CA LYS A 116 -1.99 6.99 0.65
C LYS A 116 -2.59 7.91 -0.41
N MET A 117 -2.56 7.45 -1.66
CA MET A 117 -3.27 8.08 -2.78
C MET A 117 -4.56 7.31 -3.05
N PRO A 118 -5.62 7.98 -3.52
CA PRO A 118 -6.87 7.30 -3.88
C PRO A 118 -6.66 6.34 -5.05
N LEU A 119 -7.34 5.20 -5.02
CA LEU A 119 -7.52 4.36 -6.20
C LEU A 119 -8.58 4.98 -7.10
N TYR A 120 -8.42 4.82 -8.40
CA TYR A 120 -9.36 5.26 -9.41
C TYR A 120 -10.07 4.05 -10.00
N TYR A 121 -11.39 4.09 -10.02
CA TYR A 121 -12.24 3.06 -10.59
C TYR A 121 -13.07 3.63 -11.71
N ARG A 122 -13.16 2.91 -12.84
CA ARG A 122 -14.01 3.29 -13.97
C ARG A 122 -14.71 2.06 -14.56
N TYR A 123 -16.01 2.17 -14.73
CA TYR A 123 -16.84 1.22 -15.46
C TYR A 123 -18.08 1.93 -16.02
N PRO A 124 -18.47 1.75 -17.31
CA PRO A 124 -17.74 1.02 -18.33
C PRO A 124 -16.44 1.71 -18.76
N GLN A 125 -15.50 0.95 -19.31
CA GLN A 125 -14.26 1.46 -19.86
C GLN A 125 -13.99 0.87 -21.26
N SER A 126 -13.21 1.57 -22.09
CA SER A 126 -12.85 1.16 -23.46
C SER A 126 -11.34 1.20 -23.71
N GLU A 127 -10.56 1.54 -22.72
CA GLU A 127 -9.11 1.75 -22.83
C GLU A 127 -8.35 0.42 -22.87
N TYR A 128 -8.79 -0.57 -22.09
CA TYR A 128 -8.17 -1.90 -21.99
C TYR A 128 -9.15 -2.97 -22.43
N THR A 129 -8.77 -3.79 -23.42
CA THR A 129 -9.67 -4.79 -24.03
C THR A 129 -9.80 -6.09 -23.22
N ASN A 130 -8.91 -6.32 -22.27
CA ASN A 130 -8.81 -7.56 -21.47
C ASN A 130 -9.51 -7.51 -20.11
N VAL A 131 -9.99 -6.33 -19.71
CA VAL A 131 -10.70 -6.13 -18.43
C VAL A 131 -11.99 -5.32 -18.64
N PRO A 132 -13.10 -5.66 -17.96
CA PRO A 132 -14.37 -4.92 -18.12
C PRO A 132 -14.33 -3.55 -17.46
N TYR A 133 -13.59 -3.38 -16.40
CA TYR A 133 -13.40 -2.14 -15.64
C TYR A 133 -11.92 -1.89 -15.37
N THR A 134 -11.56 -0.68 -14.99
CA THR A 134 -10.21 -0.35 -14.55
C THR A 134 -10.19 0.02 -13.08
N ILE A 135 -9.14 -0.44 -12.39
CA ILE A 135 -8.75 0.00 -11.05
C ILE A 135 -7.29 0.41 -11.16
N ILE A 136 -7.01 1.70 -10.87
CA ILE A 136 -5.68 2.29 -11.09
C ILE A 136 -5.20 2.96 -9.81
N SER A 137 -3.94 2.71 -9.45
CA SER A 137 -3.16 3.49 -8.50
C SER A 137 -2.14 4.31 -9.27
N SER A 138 -1.97 5.56 -8.92
CA SER A 138 -0.96 6.46 -9.49
C SER A 138 0.49 6.13 -9.09
N GLY A 139 0.69 5.00 -8.42
CA GLY A 139 2.04 4.49 -8.15
C GLY A 139 2.91 5.37 -7.24
N PRO A 140 4.23 5.13 -7.28
CA PRO A 140 5.21 5.84 -6.46
C PRO A 140 5.31 7.34 -6.71
N ASP A 141 5.15 7.79 -7.96
CA ASP A 141 5.27 9.21 -8.34
C ASP A 141 4.01 10.02 -8.05
N ARG A 142 2.87 9.34 -7.76
CA ARG A 142 1.56 9.92 -7.45
C ARG A 142 0.92 10.68 -8.62
N ILE A 143 1.30 10.38 -9.83
CA ILE A 143 0.82 11.02 -11.05
C ILE A 143 0.18 9.95 -11.92
N LEU A 144 -1.09 10.13 -12.30
CA LEU A 144 -1.79 9.21 -13.20
C LEU A 144 -1.26 9.31 -14.63
N ASN A 145 -1.40 8.21 -15.36
CA ASN A 145 -0.97 8.04 -16.74
C ASN A 145 0.55 8.08 -16.91
N THR A 146 1.27 7.50 -15.96
CA THR A 146 2.73 7.31 -16.00
C THR A 146 3.08 5.81 -16.02
N PRO A 147 4.32 5.45 -16.44
CA PRO A 147 4.71 4.04 -16.56
C PRO A 147 4.78 3.26 -15.24
N ASP A 148 4.72 3.93 -14.10
CA ASP A 148 4.73 3.32 -12.77
C ASP A 148 3.33 3.18 -12.14
N ASP A 149 2.26 3.50 -12.91
CA ASP A 149 0.90 3.20 -12.55
C ASP A 149 0.71 1.69 -12.33
N ILE A 150 -0.09 1.36 -11.35
CA ILE A 150 -0.40 -0.02 -10.99
C ILE A 150 -1.89 -0.25 -11.19
N GLY A 151 -2.23 -1.19 -12.07
CA GLY A 151 -3.62 -1.48 -12.40
C GLY A 151 -3.94 -2.96 -12.46
N ASN A 152 -5.17 -3.24 -12.86
CA ASN A 152 -5.71 -4.59 -12.98
C ASN A 152 -5.66 -5.17 -14.40
N TRP A 153 -4.92 -4.57 -15.33
CA TRP A 153 -4.69 -5.03 -16.71
C TRP A 153 -3.41 -5.84 -16.85
#